data_925d0b239ed8dd423f72529796415e05
#
_entry.id   925d0b239ed8dd423f72529796415e05
#
_cell.length_a   1.000
_cell.length_b   1.000
_cell.length_c   1.000
_cell.angle_alpha   90.00
_cell.angle_beta   90.00
_cell.angle_gamma   90.00
#
_symmetry.space_group_name_H-M   'P 1'
#
loop_
_entity.id
_entity.type
_entity.pdbx_description
1 polymer ?
#
loop_
_entity_poly.entity_id
_entity_poly.type
_entity_poly.pdbx_seq_one_letter_code
_entity_poly.pdbx_strand_id
1 'polypeptide(L)'
;MDVYSAQKSMAAYLREHRDKVVGRWCELAVTDVRGRISPAELRHELDDLYSLLLRVMSQEDEDAPGELRAALDELSRSRAVNGFTPSETALSVFSVKDAVYELVADAAELVPEFLAFSRMVDNLGLRTFETYSAIREQIISNQTTAMLELSTPVVQLWDGIIAVPLVGTLDSARTQLVMEKLLDTLLSTGAEHAVIDITGVPTVDTEVAQHLLKTVSAARLLGAQCTICGIRPQVAQTIVALGIEFGDIATKANLADALALALTQAGLKVVPA
;
A
#
# COMPACT_ATOMS: atom_id res chain seq x y z
N MET A 1 30.15 -35.57 0.87
CA MET A 1 29.14 -35.49 1.96
C MET A 1 27.91 -34.88 1.37
N ASP A 2 26.76 -35.51 1.56
CA ASP A 2 25.47 -34.98 1.06
C ASP A 2 25.12 -33.70 1.82
N VAL A 3 24.57 -32.73 1.14
CA VAL A 3 24.16 -31.40 1.72
C VAL A 3 23.29 -31.59 2.97
N TYR A 4 22.41 -32.57 2.95
CA TYR A 4 21.53 -32.91 4.06
C TYR A 4 22.28 -33.43 5.31
N SER A 5 23.31 -34.26 5.11
CA SER A 5 24.15 -34.75 6.21
C SER A 5 24.94 -33.61 6.85
N ALA A 6 25.44 -32.69 6.05
CA ALA A 6 26.15 -31.50 6.52
C ALA A 6 25.26 -30.58 7.35
N GLN A 7 24.01 -30.34 6.91
CA GLN A 7 23.05 -29.51 7.66
C GLN A 7 22.70 -30.13 9.01
N LYS A 8 22.47 -31.44 9.07
CA LYS A 8 22.13 -32.14 10.31
C LYS A 8 23.30 -32.13 11.31
N SER A 9 24.52 -32.32 10.82
CA SER A 9 25.74 -32.23 11.64
C SER A 9 25.89 -30.83 12.24
N MET A 10 25.75 -29.79 11.39
CA MET A 10 25.81 -28.40 11.84
C MET A 10 24.66 -28.07 12.85
N ALA A 11 23.43 -28.54 12.66
CA ALA A 11 22.36 -28.34 13.58
C ALA A 11 22.67 -28.88 14.99
N ALA A 12 23.24 -30.05 15.09
CA ALA A 12 23.67 -30.64 16.37
C ALA A 12 24.73 -29.78 17.08
N TYR A 13 25.74 -29.33 16.34
CA TYR A 13 26.78 -28.45 16.85
C TYR A 13 26.24 -27.10 17.31
N LEU A 14 25.33 -26.48 16.52
CA LEU A 14 24.74 -25.22 16.84
C LEU A 14 23.79 -25.31 18.04
N ARG A 15 23.14 -26.46 18.24
CA ARG A 15 22.27 -26.70 19.41
C ARG A 15 23.04 -26.66 20.74
N GLU A 16 24.24 -27.20 20.75
CA GLU A 16 25.13 -27.17 21.93
C GLU A 16 25.65 -25.76 22.24
N HIS A 17 25.74 -24.90 21.22
CA HIS A 17 26.32 -23.57 21.34
C HIS A 17 25.28 -22.45 21.24
N ARG A 18 23.97 -22.77 21.47
CA ARG A 18 22.85 -21.86 21.29
C ARG A 18 23.06 -20.47 21.91
N ASP A 19 23.39 -20.42 23.19
CA ASP A 19 23.51 -19.15 23.91
C ASP A 19 24.62 -18.26 23.36
N LYS A 20 25.71 -18.86 22.90
CA LYS A 20 26.82 -18.13 22.29
C LYS A 20 26.41 -17.54 20.94
N VAL A 21 25.77 -18.35 20.08
CA VAL A 21 25.34 -17.91 18.75
C VAL A 21 24.24 -16.84 18.84
N VAL A 22 23.19 -17.10 19.62
CA VAL A 22 22.08 -16.13 19.77
C VAL A 22 22.56 -14.85 20.44
N GLY A 23 23.41 -14.93 21.46
CA GLY A 23 24.00 -13.77 22.11
C GLY A 23 24.80 -12.92 21.12
N ARG A 24 25.70 -13.56 20.35
CA ARG A 24 26.52 -12.88 19.36
C ARG A 24 25.70 -12.34 18.19
N TRP A 25 24.72 -13.09 17.73
CA TRP A 25 23.77 -12.63 16.71
C TRP A 25 23.01 -11.37 17.14
N CYS A 26 22.52 -11.33 18.37
CA CYS A 26 21.88 -10.14 18.95
C CYS A 26 22.83 -8.93 18.96
N GLU A 27 24.08 -9.09 19.38
CA GLU A 27 25.08 -8.01 19.38
C GLU A 27 25.30 -7.42 17.99
N LEU A 28 25.42 -8.29 16.97
CA LEU A 28 25.60 -7.87 15.58
C LEU A 28 24.35 -7.19 15.03
N ALA A 29 23.19 -7.78 15.26
CA ALA A 29 21.91 -7.26 14.77
C ALA A 29 21.48 -5.93 15.44
N VAL A 30 21.87 -5.68 16.70
CA VAL A 30 21.59 -4.40 17.40
C VAL A 30 22.06 -3.18 16.62
N THR A 31 23.19 -3.31 15.92
CA THR A 31 23.72 -2.21 15.10
C THR A 31 22.76 -1.80 13.98
N ASP A 32 22.02 -2.75 13.42
CA ASP A 32 21.09 -2.54 12.31
C ASP A 32 19.72 -2.05 12.78
N VAL A 33 19.30 -2.41 14.03
CA VAL A 33 17.97 -2.02 14.57
C VAL A 33 17.92 -0.62 15.17
N ARG A 34 19.06 0.02 15.47
CA ARG A 34 19.24 1.43 15.90
C ARG A 34 18.22 1.92 16.94
N GLY A 35 17.91 1.13 17.96
CA GLY A 35 17.03 1.52 19.07
C GLY A 35 15.53 1.60 18.73
N ARG A 36 15.10 1.16 17.55
CA ARG A 36 13.67 1.05 17.19
C ARG A 36 12.98 -0.17 17.78
N ILE A 37 13.77 -1.13 18.28
CA ILE A 37 13.29 -2.33 18.95
C ILE A 37 14.09 -2.47 20.24
N SER A 38 13.44 -2.92 21.29
CA SER A 38 14.12 -3.17 22.57
C SER A 38 15.09 -4.35 22.44
N PRO A 39 16.22 -4.36 23.15
CA PRO A 39 17.15 -5.50 23.14
C PRO A 39 16.51 -6.83 23.57
N ALA A 40 15.53 -6.77 24.47
CA ALA A 40 14.80 -7.96 24.93
C ALA A 40 13.89 -8.53 23.85
N GLU A 41 13.18 -7.67 23.13
CA GLU A 41 12.31 -8.03 22.01
C GLU A 41 13.12 -8.60 20.84
N LEU A 42 14.23 -7.93 20.47
CA LEU A 42 15.14 -8.43 19.45
C LEU A 42 15.66 -9.82 19.81
N ARG A 43 16.09 -10.02 21.07
CA ARG A 43 16.60 -11.32 21.52
C ARG A 43 15.54 -12.41 21.42
N HIS A 44 14.30 -12.11 21.75
CA HIS A 44 13.18 -13.07 21.66
C HIS A 44 12.91 -13.45 20.20
N GLU A 45 12.81 -12.46 19.31
CA GLU A 45 12.61 -12.70 17.88
C GLU A 45 13.75 -13.59 17.28
N LEU A 46 15.01 -13.27 17.59
CA LEU A 46 16.15 -14.00 17.05
C LEU A 46 16.28 -15.42 17.64
N ASP A 47 15.90 -15.60 18.90
CA ASP A 47 15.88 -16.90 19.56
C ASP A 47 14.80 -17.82 18.99
N ASP A 48 13.63 -17.29 18.68
CA ASP A 48 12.54 -18.01 18.00
C ASP A 48 12.96 -18.42 16.57
N LEU A 49 13.52 -17.47 15.81
CA LEU A 49 14.05 -17.76 14.48
C LEU A 49 15.15 -18.82 14.51
N TYR A 50 16.06 -18.74 15.48
CA TYR A 50 17.12 -19.73 15.65
C TYR A 50 16.57 -21.12 15.94
N SER A 51 15.54 -21.21 16.76
CA SER A 51 14.87 -22.48 17.09
C SER A 51 14.26 -23.13 15.83
N LEU A 52 13.55 -22.31 15.02
CA LEU A 52 12.96 -22.76 13.75
C LEU A 52 14.03 -23.18 12.74
N LEU A 53 15.12 -22.41 12.67
CA LEU A 53 16.26 -22.71 11.80
C LEU A 53 16.87 -24.07 12.14
N LEU A 54 17.10 -24.37 13.43
CA LEU A 54 17.62 -25.67 13.87
C LEU A 54 16.65 -26.82 13.58
N ARG A 55 15.35 -26.62 13.71
CA ARG A 55 14.33 -27.63 13.36
C ARG A 55 14.35 -27.96 11.87
N VAL A 56 14.44 -26.92 11.02
CA VAL A 56 14.57 -27.12 9.55
C VAL A 56 15.84 -27.87 9.19
N MET A 57 16.96 -27.52 9.79
CA MET A 57 18.25 -28.18 9.53
C MET A 57 18.28 -29.63 10.00
N SER A 58 17.63 -29.93 11.13
CA SER A 58 17.54 -31.28 11.68
C SER A 58 16.63 -32.20 10.89
N GLN A 59 15.69 -31.63 10.10
CA GLN A 59 14.64 -32.36 9.37
C GLN A 59 13.81 -33.31 10.27
N GLU A 60 13.61 -32.90 11.51
CA GLU A 60 12.85 -33.65 12.49
C GLU A 60 11.35 -33.37 12.40
N ASP A 61 10.97 -32.36 11.59
CA ASP A 61 9.63 -31.82 11.52
C ASP A 61 9.33 -31.34 10.09
N GLU A 62 8.30 -31.89 9.47
CA GLU A 62 7.88 -31.58 8.10
C GLU A 62 7.27 -30.15 8.00
N ASP A 63 6.71 -29.64 9.09
CA ASP A 63 6.06 -28.30 9.14
C ASP A 63 7.08 -27.18 9.39
N ALA A 64 8.25 -27.48 9.95
CA ALA A 64 9.26 -26.48 10.32
C ALA A 64 9.65 -25.51 9.17
N PRO A 65 9.79 -25.92 7.89
CA PRO A 65 10.06 -25.00 6.79
C PRO A 65 8.93 -23.99 6.55
N GLY A 66 7.69 -24.41 6.77
CA GLY A 66 6.51 -23.54 6.68
C GLY A 66 6.48 -22.51 7.80
N GLU A 67 6.74 -22.95 9.04
CA GLU A 67 6.78 -22.09 10.21
C GLU A 67 7.93 -21.07 10.12
N LEU A 68 9.11 -21.47 9.68
CA LEU A 68 10.24 -20.56 9.48
C LEU A 68 9.92 -19.48 8.44
N ARG A 69 9.24 -19.86 7.35
CA ARG A 69 8.80 -18.90 6.33
C ARG A 69 7.81 -17.90 6.91
N ALA A 70 6.82 -18.39 7.66
CA ALA A 70 5.81 -17.53 8.29
C ALA A 70 6.45 -16.55 9.29
N ALA A 71 7.42 -16.99 10.08
CA ALA A 71 8.15 -16.15 11.01
C ALA A 71 8.98 -15.06 10.30
N LEU A 72 9.63 -15.39 9.18
CA LEU A 72 10.35 -14.40 8.36
C LEU A 72 9.41 -13.40 7.65
N ASP A 73 8.24 -13.86 7.22
CA ASP A 73 7.23 -13.00 6.61
C ASP A 73 6.66 -12.02 7.66
N GLU A 74 6.46 -12.47 8.90
CA GLU A 74 6.03 -11.60 10.00
C GLU A 74 7.12 -10.62 10.45
N LEU A 75 8.38 -11.08 10.54
CA LEU A 75 9.53 -10.21 10.78
C LEU A 75 9.59 -9.10 9.72
N SER A 76 9.47 -9.45 8.44
CA SER A 76 9.51 -8.50 7.33
C SER A 76 8.37 -7.49 7.41
N ARG A 77 7.17 -7.93 7.78
CA ARG A 77 6.00 -7.07 7.99
C ARG A 77 6.22 -6.09 9.14
N SER A 78 6.62 -6.58 10.30
CA SER A 78 6.91 -5.76 11.47
C SER A 78 7.97 -4.70 11.15
N ARG A 79 9.05 -5.09 10.49
CA ARG A 79 10.13 -4.17 10.08
C ARG A 79 9.65 -3.11 9.09
N ALA A 80 8.85 -3.49 8.08
CA ALA A 80 8.30 -2.57 7.10
C ALA A 80 7.40 -1.50 7.75
N VAL A 81 6.53 -1.91 8.69
CA VAL A 81 5.65 -1.00 9.43
C VAL A 81 6.45 -0.06 10.34
N ASN A 82 7.50 -0.57 11.00
CA ASN A 82 8.35 0.21 11.90
C ASN A 82 9.43 1.06 11.16
N GLY A 83 9.33 1.18 9.84
CA GLY A 83 10.15 2.07 9.03
C GLY A 83 11.61 1.64 8.86
N PHE A 84 11.91 0.35 9.00
CA PHE A 84 13.20 -0.20 8.61
C PHE A 84 13.35 -0.22 7.09
N THR A 85 14.57 -0.34 6.62
CA THR A 85 14.84 -0.58 5.20
C THR A 85 14.89 -2.10 4.91
N PRO A 86 14.69 -2.53 3.65
CA PRO A 86 14.85 -3.93 3.28
C PRO A 86 16.26 -4.45 3.57
N SER A 87 17.28 -3.59 3.41
CA SER A 87 18.67 -3.96 3.71
C SER A 87 18.90 -4.15 5.21
N GLU A 88 18.40 -3.26 6.07
CA GLU A 88 18.50 -3.42 7.54
C GLU A 88 17.82 -4.73 7.98
N THR A 89 16.66 -5.05 7.38
CA THR A 89 15.93 -6.29 7.69
C THR A 89 16.71 -7.54 7.25
N ALA A 90 17.22 -7.55 6.01
CA ALA A 90 18.00 -8.68 5.50
C ALA A 90 19.34 -8.85 6.25
N LEU A 91 20.05 -7.76 6.57
CA LEU A 91 21.30 -7.80 7.33
C LEU A 91 21.11 -8.37 8.73
N SER A 92 20.00 -8.08 9.40
CA SER A 92 19.69 -8.68 10.72
C SER A 92 19.54 -10.20 10.65
N VAL A 93 19.10 -10.76 9.51
CA VAL A 93 19.06 -12.21 9.26
C VAL A 93 20.45 -12.74 8.87
N PHE A 94 21.17 -12.05 7.96
CA PHE A 94 22.49 -12.48 7.50
C PHE A 94 23.53 -12.50 8.61
N SER A 95 23.44 -11.62 9.61
CA SER A 95 24.41 -11.53 10.71
C SER A 95 24.51 -12.81 11.56
N VAL A 96 23.55 -13.73 11.47
CA VAL A 96 23.70 -15.07 12.06
C VAL A 96 24.89 -15.84 11.47
N LYS A 97 25.23 -15.58 10.20
CA LYS A 97 26.39 -16.23 9.56
C LYS A 97 27.69 -15.82 10.22
N ASP A 98 27.83 -14.55 10.55
CA ASP A 98 29.03 -14.03 11.21
C ASP A 98 29.15 -14.60 12.63
N ALA A 99 28.03 -14.66 13.36
CA ALA A 99 27.98 -15.29 14.67
C ALA A 99 28.38 -16.78 14.65
N VAL A 100 27.94 -17.52 13.63
CA VAL A 100 28.33 -18.94 13.44
C VAL A 100 29.74 -19.06 12.94
N TYR A 101 30.21 -18.20 12.03
CA TYR A 101 31.56 -18.20 11.53
C TYR A 101 32.58 -18.02 12.66
N GLU A 102 32.36 -17.05 13.55
CA GLU A 102 33.25 -16.84 14.71
C GLU A 102 33.35 -18.10 15.61
N LEU A 103 32.27 -18.88 15.68
CA LEU A 103 32.22 -20.12 16.47
C LEU A 103 33.02 -21.27 15.82
N VAL A 104 33.01 -21.34 14.48
CA VAL A 104 33.63 -22.46 13.72
C VAL A 104 34.97 -22.09 13.09
N ALA A 105 35.47 -20.88 13.29
CA ALA A 105 36.67 -20.37 12.63
C ALA A 105 37.91 -21.22 12.89
N ASP A 106 38.03 -21.83 14.07
CA ASP A 106 39.16 -22.68 14.46
C ASP A 106 38.93 -24.17 14.15
N ALA A 107 37.79 -24.55 13.58
CA ALA A 107 37.35 -25.91 13.31
C ALA A 107 37.27 -26.16 11.79
N ALA A 108 38.44 -26.38 11.14
CA ALA A 108 38.51 -26.55 9.68
C ALA A 108 37.65 -27.70 9.14
N GLU A 109 37.35 -28.70 9.96
CA GLU A 109 36.46 -29.81 9.65
C GLU A 109 35.02 -29.44 9.49
N LEU A 110 34.58 -28.29 10.05
CA LEU A 110 33.20 -27.79 9.96
C LEU A 110 32.96 -26.83 8.78
N VAL A 111 33.99 -26.56 7.98
CA VAL A 111 33.87 -25.65 6.83
C VAL A 111 32.78 -26.06 5.81
N PRO A 112 32.71 -27.37 5.41
CA PRO A 112 31.65 -27.79 4.48
C PRO A 112 30.23 -27.61 5.06
N GLU A 113 30.04 -27.87 6.35
CA GLU A 113 28.80 -27.71 7.10
C GLU A 113 28.44 -26.24 7.18
N PHE A 114 29.39 -25.37 7.48
CA PHE A 114 29.20 -23.93 7.50
C PHE A 114 28.79 -23.37 6.13
N LEU A 115 29.40 -23.87 5.04
CA LEU A 115 29.02 -23.45 3.68
C LEU A 115 27.56 -23.84 3.35
N ALA A 116 27.11 -25.03 3.77
CA ALA A 116 25.75 -25.48 3.57
C ALA A 116 24.75 -24.61 4.39
N PHE A 117 25.08 -24.29 5.64
CA PHE A 117 24.36 -23.37 6.50
C PHE A 117 24.29 -21.97 5.88
N SER A 118 25.44 -21.42 5.46
CA SER A 118 25.50 -20.08 4.87
C SER A 118 24.59 -19.92 3.64
N ARG A 119 24.58 -20.91 2.73
CA ARG A 119 23.68 -20.90 1.56
C ARG A 119 22.21 -20.92 1.95
N MET A 120 21.86 -21.67 3.00
CA MET A 120 20.48 -21.67 3.50
C MET A 120 20.10 -20.30 4.04
N VAL A 121 20.95 -19.66 4.84
CA VAL A 121 20.71 -18.32 5.37
C VAL A 121 20.64 -17.28 4.24
N ASP A 122 21.45 -17.42 3.18
CA ASP A 122 21.36 -16.53 2.01
C ASP A 122 19.98 -16.58 1.35
N ASN A 123 19.44 -17.79 1.17
CA ASN A 123 18.08 -17.96 0.61
C ASN A 123 16.99 -17.37 1.54
N LEU A 124 17.16 -17.51 2.85
CA LEU A 124 16.22 -16.92 3.83
C LEU A 124 16.27 -15.38 3.81
N GLY A 125 17.47 -14.81 3.74
CA GLY A 125 17.66 -13.36 3.66
C GLY A 125 17.11 -12.76 2.36
N LEU A 126 17.31 -13.44 1.22
CA LEU A 126 16.72 -13.03 -0.07
C LEU A 126 15.18 -13.05 0.00
N ARG A 127 14.60 -14.10 0.57
CA ARG A 127 13.16 -14.18 0.78
C ARG A 127 12.65 -13.04 1.66
N THR A 128 13.36 -12.75 2.75
CA THR A 128 13.01 -11.64 3.65
C THR A 128 13.00 -10.31 2.90
N PHE A 129 13.95 -10.09 2.01
CA PHE A 129 14.02 -8.91 1.16
C PHE A 129 12.85 -8.83 0.17
N GLU A 130 12.50 -9.94 -0.50
CA GLU A 130 11.38 -10.01 -1.44
C GLU A 130 10.04 -9.74 -0.73
N THR A 131 9.81 -10.41 0.40
CA THR A 131 8.60 -10.22 1.23
C THR A 131 8.48 -8.79 1.73
N TYR A 132 9.60 -8.20 2.23
CA TYR A 132 9.60 -6.80 2.65
C TYR A 132 9.21 -5.86 1.49
N SER A 133 9.80 -6.05 0.32
CA SER A 133 9.55 -5.21 -0.86
C SER A 133 8.08 -5.28 -1.28
N ALA A 134 7.50 -6.47 -1.32
CA ALA A 134 6.08 -6.66 -1.65
C ALA A 134 5.15 -5.98 -0.62
N ILE A 135 5.44 -6.12 0.67
CA ILE A 135 4.68 -5.45 1.74
C ILE A 135 4.79 -3.93 1.62
N ARG A 136 5.97 -3.40 1.32
CA ARG A 136 6.19 -1.97 1.16
C ARG A 136 5.41 -1.40 -0.02
N GLU A 137 5.38 -2.10 -1.15
CA GLU A 137 4.57 -1.73 -2.31
C GLU A 137 3.08 -1.70 -1.96
N GLN A 138 2.60 -2.70 -1.21
CA GLN A 138 1.21 -2.74 -0.74
C GLN A 138 0.87 -1.56 0.16
N ILE A 139 1.75 -1.20 1.10
CA ILE A 139 1.56 -0.04 1.98
C ILE A 139 1.47 1.25 1.15
N ILE A 140 2.39 1.45 0.19
CA ILE A 140 2.39 2.62 -0.69
C ILE A 140 1.10 2.67 -1.51
N SER A 141 0.69 1.56 -2.10
CA SER A 141 -0.56 1.47 -2.88
C SER A 141 -1.78 1.83 -2.02
N ASN A 142 -1.88 1.25 -0.82
CA ASN A 142 -2.98 1.56 0.11
C ASN A 142 -2.99 3.04 0.53
N GLN A 143 -1.83 3.63 0.81
CA GLN A 143 -1.72 5.05 1.14
C GLN A 143 -2.13 5.93 -0.04
N THR A 144 -1.73 5.57 -1.26
CA THR A 144 -2.12 6.29 -2.48
C THR A 144 -3.62 6.23 -2.69
N THR A 145 -4.23 5.06 -2.52
CA THR A 145 -5.69 4.88 -2.62
C THR A 145 -6.41 5.72 -1.57
N ALA A 146 -5.98 5.68 -0.31
CA ALA A 146 -6.56 6.48 0.77
C ALA A 146 -6.44 8.00 0.50
N MET A 147 -5.30 8.46 -0.06
CA MET A 147 -5.14 9.86 -0.47
C MET A 147 -6.09 10.24 -1.61
N LEU A 148 -6.31 9.35 -2.58
CA LEU A 148 -7.25 9.58 -3.68
C LEU A 148 -8.70 9.64 -3.18
N GLU A 149 -9.10 8.78 -2.26
CA GLU A 149 -10.42 8.79 -1.62
C GLU A 149 -10.68 10.11 -0.87
N LEU A 150 -9.70 10.59 -0.09
CA LEU A 150 -9.79 11.87 0.63
C LEU A 150 -9.78 13.09 -0.30
N SER A 151 -9.20 12.97 -1.50
CA SER A 151 -9.06 14.09 -2.45
C SER A 151 -10.31 14.36 -3.30
N THR A 152 -11.36 13.53 -3.15
CA THR A 152 -12.60 13.69 -3.93
C THR A 152 -13.83 13.54 -3.03
N PRO A 153 -14.05 14.47 -2.10
CA PRO A 153 -15.23 14.44 -1.24
C PRO A 153 -16.49 14.73 -2.06
N VAL A 154 -17.54 13.93 -1.88
CA VAL A 154 -18.89 14.34 -2.27
C VAL A 154 -19.49 15.06 -1.08
N VAL A 155 -19.90 16.31 -1.27
CA VAL A 155 -20.36 17.20 -0.22
C VAL A 155 -21.84 17.50 -0.43
N GLN A 156 -22.66 17.36 0.59
CA GLN A 156 -24.05 17.84 0.55
C GLN A 156 -24.06 19.36 0.71
N LEU A 157 -24.54 20.07 -0.31
CA LEU A 157 -24.68 21.54 -0.29
C LEU A 157 -26.00 21.97 0.27
N TRP A 158 -27.04 21.19 0.00
CA TRP A 158 -28.42 21.44 0.47
C TRP A 158 -29.17 20.10 0.52
N ASP A 159 -30.38 20.14 1.04
CA ASP A 159 -31.23 18.96 1.01
C ASP A 159 -31.59 18.60 -0.45
N GLY A 160 -31.28 17.35 -0.84
CA GLY A 160 -31.39 16.87 -2.22
C GLY A 160 -30.36 17.40 -3.21
N ILE A 161 -29.36 18.17 -2.78
CA ILE A 161 -28.27 18.71 -3.66
C ILE A 161 -26.93 18.35 -3.14
N ILE A 162 -26.14 17.63 -3.96
CA ILE A 162 -24.75 17.27 -3.65
C ILE A 162 -23.77 17.92 -4.63
N ALA A 163 -22.51 18.10 -4.21
CA ALA A 163 -21.45 18.59 -5.07
C ALA A 163 -20.20 17.74 -4.95
N VAL A 164 -19.49 17.61 -6.07
CA VAL A 164 -18.19 16.97 -6.19
C VAL A 164 -17.16 17.99 -6.66
N PRO A 165 -16.40 18.63 -5.76
CA PRO A 165 -15.30 19.51 -6.15
C PRO A 165 -14.10 18.69 -6.62
N LEU A 166 -13.68 18.87 -7.87
CA LEU A 166 -12.52 18.21 -8.47
C LEU A 166 -11.35 19.18 -8.47
N VAL A 167 -10.23 18.76 -7.87
CA VAL A 167 -9.01 19.59 -7.73
C VAL A 167 -7.79 18.81 -8.19
N GLY A 168 -6.89 19.47 -8.94
CA GLY A 168 -5.66 18.88 -9.46
C GLY A 168 -5.86 18.12 -10.76
N THR A 169 -4.86 17.32 -11.14
CA THR A 169 -4.92 16.50 -12.36
C THR A 169 -5.91 15.37 -12.21
N LEU A 170 -6.73 15.18 -13.23
CA LEU A 170 -7.61 14.03 -13.36
C LEU A 170 -6.96 13.05 -14.34
N ASP A 171 -6.90 11.79 -13.95
CA ASP A 171 -6.63 10.65 -14.79
C ASP A 171 -7.85 9.72 -14.84
N SER A 172 -7.81 8.69 -15.67
CA SER A 172 -8.91 7.75 -15.86
C SER A 172 -9.29 7.02 -14.56
N ALA A 173 -8.30 6.60 -13.77
CA ALA A 173 -8.55 5.88 -12.52
C ALA A 173 -9.25 6.77 -11.48
N ARG A 174 -8.77 7.99 -11.32
CA ARG A 174 -9.37 8.96 -10.41
C ARG A 174 -10.77 9.38 -10.87
N THR A 175 -10.98 9.55 -12.18
CA THR A 175 -12.29 9.92 -12.72
C THR A 175 -13.31 8.79 -12.52
N GLN A 176 -12.88 7.54 -12.63
CA GLN A 176 -13.73 6.38 -12.33
C GLN A 176 -14.13 6.34 -10.84
N LEU A 177 -13.19 6.57 -9.93
CA LEU A 177 -13.46 6.63 -8.48
C LEU A 177 -14.45 7.75 -8.15
N VAL A 178 -14.32 8.93 -8.80
CA VAL A 178 -15.29 10.05 -8.70
C VAL A 178 -16.67 9.58 -9.10
N MET A 179 -16.79 8.88 -10.24
CA MET A 179 -18.06 8.38 -10.74
C MET A 179 -18.72 7.42 -9.75
N GLU A 180 -17.98 6.43 -9.27
CA GLU A 180 -18.47 5.45 -8.31
C GLU A 180 -18.98 6.15 -7.04
N LYS A 181 -18.15 7.04 -6.47
CA LYS A 181 -18.49 7.77 -5.25
C LYS A 181 -19.73 8.67 -5.41
N LEU A 182 -19.85 9.36 -6.56
CA LEU A 182 -21.00 10.20 -6.86
C LEU A 182 -22.28 9.36 -6.95
N LEU A 183 -22.26 8.24 -7.69
CA LEU A 183 -23.42 7.38 -7.87
C LEU A 183 -23.86 6.73 -6.56
N ASP A 184 -22.90 6.26 -5.74
CA ASP A 184 -23.19 5.72 -4.41
C ASP A 184 -23.80 6.76 -3.49
N THR A 185 -23.31 8.01 -3.54
CA THR A 185 -23.86 9.09 -2.72
C THR A 185 -25.26 9.48 -3.19
N LEU A 186 -25.51 9.53 -4.49
CA LEU A 186 -26.86 9.77 -5.03
C LEU A 186 -27.87 8.72 -4.53
N LEU A 187 -27.47 7.44 -4.57
CA LEU A 187 -28.31 6.33 -4.10
C LEU A 187 -28.56 6.39 -2.58
N SER A 188 -27.51 6.65 -1.81
CA SER A 188 -27.60 6.63 -0.33
C SER A 188 -28.32 7.85 0.25
N THR A 189 -28.21 9.02 -0.40
CA THR A 189 -28.84 10.28 0.06
C THR A 189 -30.19 10.55 -0.59
N GLY A 190 -30.49 9.90 -1.72
CA GLY A 190 -31.67 10.21 -2.53
C GLY A 190 -31.61 11.61 -3.17
N ALA A 191 -30.40 12.18 -3.34
CA ALA A 191 -30.24 13.50 -3.94
C ALA A 191 -30.67 13.52 -5.41
N GLU A 192 -31.45 14.52 -5.78
CA GLU A 192 -31.98 14.70 -7.14
C GLU A 192 -31.08 15.60 -8.01
N HIS A 193 -30.14 16.32 -7.37
CA HIS A 193 -29.26 17.27 -8.06
C HIS A 193 -27.80 17.04 -7.66
N ALA A 194 -26.92 16.95 -8.67
CA ALA A 194 -25.46 16.81 -8.50
C ALA A 194 -24.73 17.93 -9.24
N VAL A 195 -23.82 18.61 -8.55
CA VAL A 195 -22.93 19.62 -9.13
C VAL A 195 -21.52 19.06 -9.22
N ILE A 196 -20.96 19.01 -10.43
CA ILE A 196 -19.56 18.61 -10.66
C ILE A 196 -18.77 19.90 -10.88
N ASP A 197 -17.96 20.27 -9.90
CA ASP A 197 -17.13 21.49 -9.97
C ASP A 197 -15.70 21.14 -10.41
N ILE A 198 -15.34 21.58 -11.62
CA ILE A 198 -14.02 21.38 -12.21
C ILE A 198 -13.15 22.64 -12.19
N THR A 199 -13.50 23.65 -11.38
CA THR A 199 -12.71 24.89 -11.25
C THR A 199 -11.25 24.61 -10.90
N GLY A 200 -11.00 23.58 -10.07
CA GLY A 200 -9.67 23.15 -9.63
C GLY A 200 -8.90 22.29 -10.63
N VAL A 201 -9.49 21.95 -11.79
CA VAL A 201 -8.87 21.08 -12.78
C VAL A 201 -8.13 21.91 -13.83
N PRO A 202 -6.79 21.75 -13.97
CA PRO A 202 -6.01 22.55 -14.90
C PRO A 202 -6.17 22.11 -16.37
N THR A 203 -6.28 20.82 -16.61
CA THR A 203 -6.36 20.21 -17.94
C THR A 203 -7.28 19.00 -17.94
N VAL A 204 -7.93 18.76 -19.07
CA VAL A 204 -8.79 17.59 -19.32
C VAL A 204 -8.36 17.00 -20.66
N ASP A 205 -8.08 15.70 -20.69
CA ASP A 205 -7.87 14.96 -21.94
C ASP A 205 -9.17 14.32 -22.44
N THR A 206 -9.07 13.62 -23.58
CA THR A 206 -10.22 12.97 -24.22
C THR A 206 -10.87 11.93 -23.32
N GLU A 207 -10.07 11.15 -22.62
CA GLU A 207 -10.53 10.03 -21.82
C GLU A 207 -11.26 10.54 -20.56
N VAL A 208 -10.69 11.52 -19.86
CA VAL A 208 -11.32 12.19 -18.71
C VAL A 208 -12.62 12.86 -19.11
N ALA A 209 -12.66 13.57 -20.26
CA ALA A 209 -13.90 14.20 -20.73
C ALA A 209 -15.00 13.17 -21.01
N GLN A 210 -14.65 12.05 -21.65
CA GLN A 210 -15.58 10.93 -21.88
C GLN A 210 -16.09 10.31 -20.57
N HIS A 211 -15.21 10.13 -19.57
CA HIS A 211 -15.59 9.62 -18.26
C HIS A 211 -16.57 10.58 -17.55
N LEU A 212 -16.32 11.88 -17.59
CA LEU A 212 -17.24 12.87 -17.02
C LEU A 212 -18.64 12.80 -17.69
N LEU A 213 -18.70 12.67 -19.01
CA LEU A 213 -19.97 12.52 -19.72
C LEU A 213 -20.69 11.21 -19.36
N LYS A 214 -19.96 10.11 -19.24
CA LYS A 214 -20.52 8.83 -18.77
C LYS A 214 -21.08 8.95 -17.35
N THR A 215 -20.36 9.66 -16.46
CA THR A 215 -20.79 9.93 -15.08
C THR A 215 -22.13 10.67 -15.06
N VAL A 216 -22.25 11.73 -15.83
CA VAL A 216 -23.52 12.50 -15.94
C VAL A 216 -24.63 11.63 -16.49
N SER A 217 -24.36 10.83 -17.52
CA SER A 217 -25.33 9.92 -18.12
C SER A 217 -25.81 8.86 -17.12
N ALA A 218 -24.89 8.29 -16.34
CA ALA A 218 -25.22 7.30 -15.30
C ALA A 218 -26.06 7.93 -14.16
N ALA A 219 -25.70 9.14 -13.70
CA ALA A 219 -26.49 9.86 -12.70
C ALA A 219 -27.93 10.17 -13.18
N ARG A 220 -28.09 10.51 -14.46
CA ARG A 220 -29.43 10.70 -15.06
C ARG A 220 -30.25 9.42 -15.08
N LEU A 221 -29.63 8.26 -15.30
CA LEU A 221 -30.33 6.96 -15.21
C LEU A 221 -30.84 6.67 -13.78
N LEU A 222 -30.17 7.21 -12.76
CA LEU A 222 -30.64 7.17 -11.37
C LEU A 222 -31.68 8.23 -11.03
N GLY A 223 -32.07 9.06 -12.01
CA GLY A 223 -33.07 10.14 -11.81
C GLY A 223 -32.46 11.46 -11.39
N ALA A 224 -31.15 11.60 -11.21
CA ALA A 224 -30.53 12.83 -10.80
C ALA A 224 -30.17 13.75 -11.98
N GLN A 225 -30.33 15.05 -11.78
CA GLN A 225 -29.88 16.08 -12.72
C GLN A 225 -28.46 16.52 -12.39
N CYS A 226 -27.57 16.55 -13.40
CA CYS A 226 -26.18 16.97 -13.21
C CYS A 226 -25.92 18.32 -13.84
N THR A 227 -25.18 19.17 -13.12
CA THR A 227 -24.66 20.45 -13.61
C THR A 227 -23.14 20.42 -13.52
N ILE A 228 -22.42 20.78 -14.58
CA ILE A 228 -20.97 20.95 -14.54
C ILE A 228 -20.67 22.44 -14.40
N CYS A 229 -19.76 22.82 -13.51
CA CYS A 229 -19.35 24.21 -13.36
C CYS A 229 -17.82 24.39 -13.32
N GLY A 230 -17.37 25.64 -13.52
CA GLY A 230 -15.97 25.98 -13.42
C GLY A 230 -15.11 25.54 -14.61
N ILE A 231 -15.69 25.38 -15.79
CA ILE A 231 -14.96 25.02 -17.01
C ILE A 231 -14.04 26.18 -17.39
N ARG A 232 -12.72 25.95 -17.30
CA ARG A 232 -11.69 26.95 -17.70
C ARG A 232 -11.64 27.09 -19.22
N PRO A 233 -11.24 28.26 -19.74
CA PRO A 233 -11.16 28.50 -21.19
C PRO A 233 -10.30 27.46 -21.94
N GLN A 234 -9.16 27.05 -21.36
CA GLN A 234 -8.29 26.03 -21.95
C GLN A 234 -8.97 24.66 -22.03
N VAL A 235 -9.71 24.29 -20.97
CA VAL A 235 -10.49 23.04 -20.91
C VAL A 235 -11.61 23.09 -21.95
N ALA A 236 -12.32 24.22 -22.06
CA ALA A 236 -13.36 24.41 -23.08
C ALA A 236 -12.82 24.27 -24.50
N GLN A 237 -11.67 24.90 -24.80
CA GLN A 237 -11.00 24.77 -26.12
C GLN A 237 -10.65 23.31 -26.43
N THR A 238 -10.09 22.58 -25.44
CA THR A 238 -9.76 21.16 -25.61
C THR A 238 -11.00 20.33 -25.91
N ILE A 239 -12.07 20.50 -25.15
CA ILE A 239 -13.34 19.77 -25.34
C ILE A 239 -13.92 20.00 -26.73
N VAL A 240 -13.92 21.25 -27.20
CA VAL A 240 -14.41 21.62 -28.55
C VAL A 240 -13.49 21.02 -29.64
N ALA A 241 -12.17 21.11 -29.46
CA ALA A 241 -11.20 20.55 -30.40
C ALA A 241 -11.31 19.02 -30.53
N LEU A 242 -11.71 18.35 -29.46
CA LEU A 242 -11.94 16.90 -29.44
C LEU A 242 -13.31 16.48 -30.01
N GLY A 243 -14.16 17.44 -30.40
CA GLY A 243 -15.50 17.15 -30.92
C GLY A 243 -16.45 16.56 -29.87
N ILE A 244 -16.20 16.80 -28.59
CA ILE A 244 -17.03 16.27 -27.49
C ILE A 244 -18.19 17.21 -27.25
N GLU A 245 -19.40 16.70 -27.47
CA GLU A 245 -20.65 17.44 -27.22
C GLU A 245 -21.18 17.15 -25.81
N PHE A 246 -21.43 18.20 -25.03
CA PHE A 246 -22.04 18.08 -23.71
C PHE A 246 -23.57 17.89 -23.80
N GLY A 247 -24.15 17.98 -24.97
CA GLY A 247 -25.60 17.80 -25.21
C GLY A 247 -26.45 18.66 -24.27
N ASP A 248 -27.39 18.04 -23.58
CA ASP A 248 -28.31 18.70 -22.66
C ASP A 248 -27.73 18.86 -21.23
N ILE A 249 -26.42 18.73 -21.05
CA ILE A 249 -25.81 18.91 -19.73
C ILE A 249 -25.76 20.41 -19.39
N ALA A 250 -26.38 20.80 -18.28
CA ALA A 250 -26.31 22.16 -17.80
C ALA A 250 -24.89 22.53 -17.40
N THR A 251 -24.40 23.67 -17.91
CA THR A 251 -23.10 24.20 -17.53
C THR A 251 -23.22 25.57 -16.89
N LYS A 252 -22.39 25.87 -15.89
CA LYS A 252 -22.36 27.15 -15.18
C LYS A 252 -20.94 27.64 -15.00
N ALA A 253 -20.77 28.96 -14.86
CA ALA A 253 -19.44 29.55 -14.73
C ALA A 253 -18.75 29.16 -13.41
N ASN A 254 -19.49 29.03 -12.33
CA ASN A 254 -18.98 28.75 -10.99
C ASN A 254 -19.97 27.93 -10.15
N LEU A 255 -19.53 27.51 -8.96
CA LEU A 255 -20.31 26.69 -8.05
C LEU A 255 -21.57 27.43 -7.54
N ALA A 256 -21.51 28.75 -7.30
CA ALA A 256 -22.62 29.52 -6.82
C ALA A 256 -23.80 29.56 -7.83
N ASP A 257 -23.46 29.77 -9.12
CA ASP A 257 -24.45 29.75 -10.20
C ASP A 257 -25.03 28.34 -10.42
N ALA A 258 -24.23 27.31 -10.24
CA ALA A 258 -24.66 25.92 -10.34
C ALA A 258 -25.62 25.57 -9.18
N LEU A 259 -25.30 25.99 -7.97
CA LEU A 259 -26.16 25.81 -6.81
C LEU A 259 -27.49 26.56 -6.96
N ALA A 260 -27.44 27.82 -7.44
CA ALA A 260 -28.64 28.60 -7.69
C ALA A 260 -29.56 27.92 -8.73
N LEU A 261 -28.98 27.32 -9.77
CA LEU A 261 -29.75 26.53 -10.74
C LEU A 261 -30.37 25.29 -10.08
N ALA A 262 -29.62 24.52 -9.31
CA ALA A 262 -30.11 23.33 -8.61
C ALA A 262 -31.24 23.67 -7.63
N LEU A 263 -31.08 24.73 -6.84
CA LEU A 263 -32.14 25.21 -5.95
C LEU A 263 -33.44 25.60 -6.72
N THR A 264 -33.28 26.30 -7.85
CA THR A 264 -34.41 26.66 -8.70
C THR A 264 -35.14 25.44 -9.24
N GLN A 265 -34.40 24.43 -9.67
CA GLN A 265 -34.94 23.15 -10.17
C GLN A 265 -35.64 22.34 -9.07
N ALA A 266 -35.11 22.42 -7.84
CA ALA A 266 -35.73 21.84 -6.63
C ALA A 266 -36.96 22.66 -6.13
N GLY A 267 -37.38 23.71 -6.83
CA GLY A 267 -38.52 24.55 -6.44
C GLY A 267 -38.22 25.54 -5.31
N LEU A 268 -36.92 25.72 -4.97
CA LEU A 268 -36.45 26.61 -3.91
C LEU A 268 -36.04 27.99 -4.49
N LYS A 269 -36.21 29.04 -3.73
CA LYS A 269 -35.70 30.39 -4.08
C LYS A 269 -34.86 30.95 -2.95
N VAL A 270 -33.67 31.43 -3.29
CA VAL A 270 -32.85 32.24 -2.38
C VAL A 270 -33.46 33.67 -2.40
N VAL A 271 -33.90 34.14 -1.24
CA VAL A 271 -34.39 35.52 -1.07
C VAL A 271 -33.43 36.29 -0.17
N PRO A 272 -33.16 37.58 -0.45
CA PRO A 272 -32.44 38.44 0.48
C PRO A 272 -33.16 38.49 1.82
N ALA A 273 -32.40 38.49 2.92
CA ALA A 273 -32.96 38.63 4.27
C ALA A 273 -33.52 40.01 4.53
#